data_7c88253ad455ea67dd4024e5e53beb08
#
_entry.id   7c88253ad455ea67dd4024e5e53beb08
#
_cell.length_a   1.000
_cell.length_b   1.000
_cell.length_c   1.000
_cell.angle_alpha   90.00
_cell.angle_beta   90.00
_cell.angle_gamma   90.00
#
_symmetry.space_group_name_H-M   'P 1'
#
loop_
_entity.id
_entity.type
_entity.pdbx_description
1 polymer ?
#
loop_
_entity_poly.entity_id
_entity_poly.type
_entity_poly.pdbx_seq_one_letter_code
_entity_poly.pdbx_strand_id
1 'polypeptide(L)'
;MAIEKVIIQNFKKFKNPFEVKFNENINLLVGDNESGKSTILEAIHVALTGMYAGRNIRNQLSTYLFNREAVEEYLASVKNEQPIAPPEIMIELYFKSGTLPEYEGNGNSEKSDGIEGIRFTISFSDKFNSEYESLLKTEKITSLPIEFYEAKWFSFSRDEKMPRFIPIKSVMIDSSNYRYQNGSDVYISRVVKDFLEPEDITAITQAHRNMIDEFAQNEAIQSIYEKISAASTVMKGKLSLSADQEV
;
A
#
# COMPACT_ATOMS: atom_id res chain seq x y z
N MET A 1 -2.16 -20.28 4.66
CA MET A 1 -2.17 -18.92 4.07
C MET A 1 -3.54 -18.71 3.44
N ALA A 2 -4.11 -17.52 3.57
CA ALA A 2 -5.43 -17.23 2.99
C ALA A 2 -5.39 -16.98 1.47
N ILE A 3 -4.21 -16.66 0.92
CA ILE A 3 -4.01 -16.38 -0.51
C ILE A 3 -3.55 -17.65 -1.21
N GLU A 4 -4.26 -18.05 -2.25
CA GLU A 4 -3.90 -19.18 -3.10
C GLU A 4 -3.10 -18.76 -4.32
N LYS A 5 -3.42 -17.59 -4.89
CA LYS A 5 -2.84 -17.13 -6.14
C LYS A 5 -2.79 -15.60 -6.19
N VAL A 6 -1.78 -15.06 -6.86
CA VAL A 6 -1.72 -13.66 -7.29
C VAL A 6 -1.55 -13.58 -8.80
N ILE A 7 -2.23 -12.64 -9.43
CA ILE A 7 -1.99 -12.23 -10.83
C ILE A 7 -1.58 -10.77 -10.79
N ILE A 8 -0.48 -10.44 -11.47
CA ILE A 8 0.12 -9.10 -11.52
C ILE A 8 0.27 -8.70 -12.97
N GLN A 9 -0.19 -7.50 -13.34
CA GLN A 9 -0.05 -6.96 -14.69
C GLN A 9 0.34 -5.48 -14.65
N ASN A 10 1.23 -5.09 -15.56
CA ASN A 10 1.77 -3.72 -15.71
C ASN A 10 2.39 -3.11 -14.45
N PHE A 11 2.72 -3.91 -13.46
CA PHE A 11 3.35 -3.45 -12.22
C PHE A 11 4.86 -3.69 -12.27
N LYS A 12 5.63 -2.62 -12.27
CA LYS A 12 7.10 -2.63 -12.31
C LYS A 12 7.64 -3.57 -13.43
N LYS A 13 8.21 -4.71 -13.04
CA LYS A 13 8.80 -5.68 -13.99
C LYS A 13 7.76 -6.45 -14.80
N PHE A 14 6.57 -6.65 -14.28
CA PHE A 14 5.56 -7.51 -14.89
C PHE A 14 4.67 -6.73 -15.84
N LYS A 15 4.92 -6.86 -17.16
CA LYS A 15 4.11 -6.24 -18.21
C LYS A 15 2.82 -7.02 -18.47
N ASN A 16 2.99 -8.30 -18.82
CA ASN A 16 1.88 -9.20 -19.10
C ASN A 16 1.36 -9.83 -17.80
N PRO A 17 0.14 -10.38 -17.79
CA PRO A 17 -0.37 -11.11 -16.63
C PRO A 17 0.63 -12.19 -16.20
N PHE A 18 1.12 -12.06 -14.99
CA PHE A 18 2.06 -12.98 -14.35
C PHE A 18 1.40 -13.62 -13.14
N GLU A 19 1.28 -14.94 -13.17
CA GLU A 19 0.62 -15.72 -12.13
C GLU A 19 1.62 -16.37 -11.19
N VAL A 20 1.35 -16.31 -9.88
CA VAL A 20 2.06 -17.08 -8.86
C VAL A 20 1.06 -17.77 -7.95
N LYS A 21 1.21 -19.08 -7.79
CA LYS A 21 0.43 -19.90 -6.85
C LYS A 21 1.19 -20.09 -5.55
N PHE A 22 0.45 -20.14 -4.45
CA PHE A 22 1.01 -20.28 -3.11
C PHE A 22 0.54 -21.55 -2.43
N ASN A 23 1.44 -22.14 -1.62
CA ASN A 23 1.12 -23.20 -0.68
C ASN A 23 0.52 -22.62 0.61
N GLU A 24 -0.12 -23.47 1.41
CA GLU A 24 -0.84 -23.05 2.63
C GLU A 24 0.05 -22.36 3.69
N ASN A 25 1.30 -22.79 3.83
CA ASN A 25 2.17 -22.35 4.91
C ASN A 25 3.29 -21.43 4.42
N ILE A 26 4.48 -21.98 4.19
CA ILE A 26 5.68 -21.24 3.83
C ILE A 26 5.88 -21.30 2.32
N ASN A 27 6.13 -20.13 1.72
CA ASN A 27 6.46 -20.01 0.31
C ASN A 27 7.81 -19.31 0.18
N LEU A 28 8.72 -19.91 -0.59
CA LEU A 28 10.04 -19.36 -0.86
C LEU A 28 10.11 -18.91 -2.32
N LEU A 29 10.36 -17.61 -2.50
CA LEU A 29 10.63 -17.03 -3.82
C LEU A 29 12.15 -17.02 -4.04
N VAL A 30 12.63 -17.85 -4.95
CA VAL A 30 14.05 -17.99 -5.28
C VAL A 30 14.28 -17.53 -6.72
N GLY A 31 15.39 -16.88 -6.97
CA GLY A 31 15.79 -16.40 -8.30
C GLY A 31 16.90 -15.37 -8.21
N ASP A 32 17.43 -14.98 -9.36
CA ASP A 32 18.50 -13.99 -9.48
C ASP A 32 18.07 -12.60 -8.98
N ASN A 33 19.04 -11.69 -8.80
CA ASN A 33 18.73 -10.30 -8.52
C ASN A 33 17.89 -9.72 -9.66
N GLU A 34 16.97 -8.83 -9.32
CA GLU A 34 16.02 -8.22 -10.25
C GLU A 34 15.02 -9.20 -10.92
N SER A 35 14.93 -10.46 -10.47
CA SER A 35 13.95 -11.42 -11.02
C SER A 35 12.49 -11.05 -10.74
N GLY A 36 12.22 -10.09 -9.84
CA GLY A 36 10.87 -9.63 -9.49
C GLY A 36 10.34 -10.16 -8.14
N LYS A 37 11.16 -10.86 -7.34
CA LYS A 37 10.76 -11.39 -6.02
C LYS A 37 10.16 -10.34 -5.10
N SER A 38 10.85 -9.22 -4.92
CA SER A 38 10.35 -8.11 -4.10
C SER A 38 9.11 -7.47 -4.70
N THR A 39 9.02 -7.41 -6.03
CA THR A 39 7.84 -6.88 -6.72
C THR A 39 6.58 -7.71 -6.45
N ILE A 40 6.70 -9.04 -6.34
CA ILE A 40 5.58 -9.93 -5.98
C ILE A 40 5.11 -9.63 -4.54
N LEU A 41 6.06 -9.51 -3.60
CA LEU A 41 5.73 -9.20 -2.20
C LEU A 41 5.10 -7.82 -2.04
N GLU A 42 5.65 -6.82 -2.73
CA GLU A 42 5.09 -5.45 -2.76
C GLU A 42 3.68 -5.42 -3.37
N ALA A 43 3.45 -6.17 -4.46
CA ALA A 43 2.15 -6.28 -5.09
C ALA A 43 1.09 -6.85 -4.13
N ILE A 44 1.41 -7.94 -3.43
CA ILE A 44 0.52 -8.53 -2.43
C ILE A 44 0.28 -7.54 -1.29
N HIS A 45 1.33 -6.91 -0.78
CA HIS A 45 1.23 -5.98 0.34
C HIS A 45 0.37 -4.76 -0.02
N VAL A 46 0.61 -4.12 -1.16
CA VAL A 46 -0.18 -2.95 -1.58
C VAL A 46 -1.64 -3.30 -1.85
N ALA A 47 -1.92 -4.45 -2.44
CA ALA A 47 -3.28 -4.90 -2.70
C ALA A 47 -4.07 -5.16 -1.40
N LEU A 48 -3.42 -5.66 -0.34
CA LEU A 48 -4.06 -5.93 0.95
C LEU A 48 -4.17 -4.70 1.85
N THR A 49 -3.19 -3.80 1.82
CA THR A 49 -3.06 -2.73 2.82
C THR A 49 -3.24 -1.33 2.26
N GLY A 50 -3.13 -1.16 0.96
CA GLY A 50 -3.04 0.15 0.32
C GLY A 50 -1.74 0.90 0.64
N MET A 51 -0.76 0.23 1.23
CA MET A 51 0.52 0.84 1.61
C MET A 51 1.63 0.42 0.64
N TYR A 52 2.38 1.40 0.18
CA TYR A 52 3.55 1.22 -0.66
C TYR A 52 4.71 2.03 -0.07
N ALA A 53 5.86 1.40 0.14
CA ALA A 53 7.03 2.02 0.77
C ALA A 53 6.71 2.77 2.09
N GLY A 54 5.84 2.20 2.93
CA GLY A 54 5.43 2.77 4.22
C GLY A 54 4.44 3.94 4.14
N ARG A 55 3.90 4.24 2.95
CA ARG A 55 2.96 5.35 2.74
C ARG A 55 1.74 4.88 1.96
N ASN A 56 0.63 5.61 2.09
CA ASN A 56 -0.57 5.32 1.30
C ASN A 56 -0.27 5.43 -0.20
N ILE A 57 -0.61 4.39 -0.98
CA ILE A 57 -0.33 4.31 -2.41
C ILE A 57 -0.93 5.49 -3.19
N ARG A 58 -2.09 6.01 -2.79
CA ARG A 58 -2.73 7.17 -3.42
C ARG A 58 -1.85 8.40 -3.42
N ASN A 59 -0.96 8.54 -2.42
CA ASN A 59 -0.01 9.64 -2.28
C ASN A 59 1.37 9.30 -2.91
N GLN A 60 1.52 8.10 -3.45
CA GLN A 60 2.78 7.58 -4.03
C GLN A 60 2.63 7.20 -5.49
N LEU A 61 1.51 7.60 -6.15
CA LEU A 61 1.33 7.33 -7.58
C LEU A 61 2.47 7.98 -8.35
N SER A 62 3.14 7.19 -9.16
CA SER A 62 4.24 7.62 -10.01
C SER A 62 4.38 6.70 -11.20
N THR A 63 5.00 7.19 -12.27
CA THR A 63 5.29 6.41 -13.47
C THR A 63 6.15 5.16 -13.18
N TYR A 64 6.97 5.20 -12.13
CA TYR A 64 7.84 4.08 -11.71
C TYR A 64 7.10 2.86 -11.17
N LEU A 65 5.81 2.98 -10.85
CA LEU A 65 4.97 1.85 -10.48
C LEU A 65 4.57 1.02 -11.70
N PHE A 66 4.48 1.66 -12.85
CA PHE A 66 4.08 1.03 -14.11
C PHE A 66 5.24 0.29 -14.76
N ASN A 67 4.90 -0.73 -15.54
CA ASN A 67 5.88 -1.38 -16.38
C ASN A 67 6.43 -0.39 -17.43
N ARG A 68 7.75 -0.34 -17.54
CA ARG A 68 8.43 0.63 -18.39
C ARG A 68 8.07 0.48 -19.88
N GLU A 69 8.04 -0.75 -20.38
CA GLU A 69 7.70 -1.01 -21.78
C GLU A 69 6.25 -0.61 -22.10
N ALA A 70 5.30 -0.88 -21.20
CA ALA A 70 3.91 -0.47 -21.38
C ALA A 70 3.76 1.05 -21.44
N VAL A 71 4.53 1.78 -20.62
CA VAL A 71 4.58 3.25 -20.67
C VAL A 71 5.21 3.75 -21.97
N GLU A 72 6.33 3.16 -22.39
CA GLU A 72 7.01 3.53 -23.63
C GLU A 72 6.11 3.29 -24.87
N GLU A 73 5.38 2.16 -24.92
CA GLU A 73 4.41 1.86 -25.99
C GLU A 73 3.27 2.88 -26.02
N TYR A 74 2.73 3.23 -24.86
CA TYR A 74 1.71 4.27 -24.77
C TYR A 74 2.23 5.61 -25.28
N LEU A 75 3.39 6.08 -24.80
CA LEU A 75 3.97 7.35 -25.22
C LEU A 75 4.32 7.38 -26.72
N ALA A 76 4.79 6.26 -27.25
CA ALA A 76 5.03 6.12 -28.69
C ALA A 76 3.74 6.23 -29.50
N SER A 77 2.64 5.63 -29.03
CA SER A 77 1.33 5.72 -29.70
C SER A 77 0.78 7.15 -29.73
N VAL A 78 0.94 7.87 -28.62
CA VAL A 78 0.55 9.31 -28.54
C VAL A 78 1.38 10.14 -29.50
N LYS A 79 2.71 9.92 -29.55
CA LYS A 79 3.61 10.62 -30.47
C LYS A 79 3.28 10.39 -31.95
N ASN A 80 2.78 9.20 -32.26
CA ASN A 80 2.37 8.80 -33.60
C ASN A 80 0.92 9.22 -33.96
N GLU A 81 0.27 10.04 -33.11
CA GLU A 81 -1.12 10.48 -33.29
C GLU A 81 -2.15 9.33 -33.35
N GLN A 82 -1.81 8.18 -32.79
CA GLN A 82 -2.66 6.98 -32.70
C GLN A 82 -2.68 6.48 -31.23
N PRO A 83 -3.21 7.29 -30.29
CA PRO A 83 -3.12 6.95 -28.89
C PRO A 83 -3.88 5.65 -28.56
N ILE A 84 -3.17 4.71 -27.96
CA ILE A 84 -3.78 3.54 -27.31
C ILE A 84 -4.29 3.93 -25.91
N ALA A 85 -5.10 3.07 -25.30
CA ALA A 85 -5.57 3.28 -23.94
C ALA A 85 -4.36 3.43 -22.98
N PRO A 86 -4.42 4.38 -22.04
CA PRO A 86 -3.38 4.53 -21.04
C PRO A 86 -3.17 3.23 -20.24
N PRO A 87 -1.92 2.84 -19.92
CA PRO A 87 -1.65 1.58 -19.24
C PRO A 87 -2.29 1.55 -17.86
N GLU A 88 -2.86 0.40 -17.50
CA GLU A 88 -3.45 0.14 -16.18
C GLU A 88 -2.60 -0.89 -15.44
N ILE A 89 -2.36 -0.67 -14.13
CA ILE A 89 -1.84 -1.69 -13.22
C ILE A 89 -3.01 -2.51 -12.70
N MET A 90 -2.89 -3.83 -12.74
CA MET A 90 -3.84 -4.76 -12.14
C MET A 90 -3.10 -5.75 -11.24
N ILE A 91 -3.61 -5.91 -10.03
CA ILE A 91 -3.17 -6.93 -9.08
C ILE A 91 -4.40 -7.63 -8.54
N GLU A 92 -4.49 -8.94 -8.77
CA GLU A 92 -5.57 -9.77 -8.25
C GLU A 92 -5.03 -10.74 -7.21
N LEU A 93 -5.70 -10.82 -6.08
CA LEU A 93 -5.44 -11.80 -5.04
C LEU A 93 -6.63 -12.75 -4.94
N TYR A 94 -6.37 -14.02 -5.17
CA TYR A 94 -7.33 -15.11 -5.09
C TYR A 94 -7.21 -15.75 -3.71
N PHE A 95 -8.32 -15.84 -3.00
CA PHE A 95 -8.37 -16.37 -1.65
C PHE A 95 -8.78 -17.83 -1.66
N LYS A 96 -8.38 -18.54 -0.61
CA LYS A 96 -8.86 -19.91 -0.39
C LYS A 96 -10.36 -19.87 -0.14
N SER A 97 -11.10 -20.76 -0.78
CA SER A 97 -12.55 -20.87 -0.65
C SER A 97 -12.99 -20.97 0.81
N GLY A 98 -14.03 -20.23 1.18
CA GLY A 98 -14.55 -20.12 2.54
C GLY A 98 -13.76 -19.17 3.45
N THR A 99 -12.76 -18.44 2.93
CA THR A 99 -12.02 -17.43 3.70
C THR A 99 -12.81 -16.14 3.85
N LEU A 100 -13.38 -15.66 2.74
CA LEU A 100 -14.14 -14.41 2.66
C LEU A 100 -15.32 -14.55 1.68
N PRO A 101 -16.40 -15.24 2.04
CA PRO A 101 -17.52 -15.50 1.13
C PRO A 101 -18.16 -14.24 0.54
N GLU A 102 -18.11 -13.10 1.24
CA GLU A 102 -18.60 -11.80 0.75
C GLU A 102 -17.74 -11.19 -0.36
N TYR A 103 -16.57 -11.78 -0.66
CA TYR A 103 -15.70 -11.40 -1.77
C TYR A 103 -15.82 -12.33 -2.99
N GLU A 104 -16.76 -13.29 -2.93
CA GLU A 104 -17.00 -14.27 -4.00
C GLU A 104 -17.65 -13.63 -5.20
N GLY A 105 -17.17 -13.96 -6.41
CA GLY A 105 -17.75 -13.48 -7.65
C GLY A 105 -16.88 -13.76 -8.88
N ASN A 106 -17.29 -13.18 -10.01
CA ASN A 106 -16.59 -13.29 -11.30
C ASN A 106 -15.88 -12.00 -11.74
N GLY A 107 -15.70 -11.07 -10.83
CA GLY A 107 -14.98 -9.81 -11.06
C GLY A 107 -13.46 -9.97 -11.20
N ASN A 108 -12.99 -11.13 -11.64
CA ASN A 108 -11.60 -11.48 -11.85
C ASN A 108 -11.25 -11.56 -13.35
N SER A 109 -9.96 -11.57 -13.69
CA SER A 109 -9.47 -11.60 -15.07
C SER A 109 -9.80 -12.93 -15.78
N GLU A 110 -9.96 -14.02 -15.04
CA GLU A 110 -10.33 -15.32 -15.55
C GLU A 110 -11.85 -15.45 -15.80
N LYS A 111 -12.64 -14.48 -15.32
CA LYS A 111 -14.11 -14.49 -15.37
C LYS A 111 -14.74 -15.76 -14.79
N SER A 112 -14.04 -16.36 -13.82
CA SER A 112 -14.48 -17.57 -13.13
C SER A 112 -15.43 -17.20 -12.01
N ASP A 113 -16.60 -17.84 -11.97
CA ASP A 113 -17.61 -17.69 -10.90
C ASP A 113 -17.17 -18.48 -9.64
N GLY A 114 -17.71 -18.08 -8.49
CA GLY A 114 -17.50 -18.79 -7.23
C GLY A 114 -16.08 -18.65 -6.67
N ILE A 115 -15.35 -17.65 -7.08
CA ILE A 115 -13.98 -17.38 -6.62
C ILE A 115 -13.97 -16.20 -5.68
N GLU A 116 -13.39 -16.38 -4.51
CA GLU A 116 -13.16 -15.31 -3.53
C GLU A 116 -11.87 -14.55 -3.85
N GLY A 117 -11.93 -13.23 -3.81
CA GLY A 117 -10.72 -12.45 -4.06
C GLY A 117 -10.94 -10.95 -4.15
N ILE A 118 -9.83 -10.25 -4.36
CA ILE A 118 -9.81 -8.80 -4.59
C ILE A 118 -9.04 -8.48 -5.86
N ARG A 119 -9.47 -7.41 -6.51
CA ARG A 119 -8.77 -6.73 -7.59
C ARG A 119 -8.37 -5.34 -7.14
N PHE A 120 -7.09 -5.06 -7.13
CA PHE A 120 -6.52 -3.74 -6.98
C PHE A 120 -6.11 -3.22 -8.36
N THR A 121 -6.50 -1.99 -8.68
CA THR A 121 -6.14 -1.32 -9.93
C THR A 121 -5.59 0.07 -9.67
N ILE A 122 -4.64 0.48 -10.52
CA ILE A 122 -4.27 1.88 -10.72
C ILE A 122 -4.56 2.17 -12.20
N SER A 123 -5.63 2.88 -12.46
CA SER A 123 -6.14 3.12 -13.81
C SER A 123 -6.46 4.58 -14.03
N PHE A 124 -6.48 4.97 -15.30
CA PHE A 124 -6.96 6.27 -15.72
C PHE A 124 -8.43 6.45 -15.27
N SER A 125 -8.75 7.64 -14.76
CA SER A 125 -10.11 7.95 -14.29
C SER A 125 -10.90 8.67 -15.37
N ASP A 126 -12.05 8.10 -15.76
CA ASP A 126 -12.96 8.66 -16.76
C ASP A 126 -13.45 10.07 -16.43
N LYS A 127 -13.32 10.50 -15.17
CA LYS A 127 -13.67 11.85 -14.73
C LYS A 127 -12.83 12.93 -15.42
N PHE A 128 -11.63 12.57 -15.89
CA PHE A 128 -10.66 13.47 -16.51
C PHE A 128 -10.57 13.31 -18.03
N ASN A 129 -11.56 12.69 -18.67
CA ASN A 129 -11.55 12.49 -20.13
C ASN A 129 -11.44 13.79 -20.91
N SER A 130 -12.14 14.86 -20.48
CA SER A 130 -12.10 16.18 -21.14
C SER A 130 -10.74 16.85 -21.02
N GLU A 131 -10.15 16.80 -19.83
CA GLU A 131 -8.81 17.34 -19.55
C GLU A 131 -7.74 16.57 -20.33
N TYR A 132 -7.86 15.26 -20.37
CA TYR A 132 -6.94 14.40 -21.12
C TYR A 132 -7.02 14.64 -22.63
N GLU A 133 -8.23 14.74 -23.20
CA GLU A 133 -8.39 15.11 -24.61
C GLU A 133 -7.81 16.50 -24.95
N SER A 134 -7.94 17.45 -24.02
CA SER A 134 -7.33 18.77 -24.17
C SER A 134 -5.81 18.68 -24.12
N LEU A 135 -5.26 17.87 -23.21
CA LEU A 135 -3.82 17.65 -23.11
C LEU A 135 -3.24 17.02 -24.38
N LEU A 136 -3.93 16.02 -24.95
CA LEU A 136 -3.53 15.40 -26.23
C LEU A 136 -3.47 16.38 -27.41
N LYS A 137 -4.32 17.43 -27.40
CA LYS A 137 -4.39 18.42 -28.48
C LYS A 137 -3.40 19.58 -28.31
N THR A 138 -3.07 19.94 -27.07
CA THR A 138 -2.35 21.18 -26.76
C THR A 138 -0.90 20.98 -26.37
N GLU A 139 -0.55 19.83 -25.80
CA GLU A 139 0.78 19.58 -25.24
C GLU A 139 1.42 18.31 -25.80
N LYS A 140 2.77 18.32 -25.85
CA LYS A 140 3.52 17.08 -26.12
C LYS A 140 3.63 16.28 -24.82
N ILE A 141 2.87 15.21 -24.71
CA ILE A 141 2.95 14.28 -23.59
C ILE A 141 4.31 13.56 -23.65
N THR A 142 5.16 13.84 -22.66
CA THR A 142 6.51 13.24 -22.52
C THR A 142 6.59 12.20 -21.41
N SER A 143 5.59 12.16 -20.53
CA SER A 143 5.48 11.22 -19.41
C SER A 143 4.02 10.79 -19.24
N LEU A 144 3.80 9.67 -18.55
CA LEU A 144 2.45 9.23 -18.21
C LEU A 144 1.75 10.27 -17.31
N PRO A 145 0.56 10.76 -17.65
CA PRO A 145 -0.17 11.80 -16.90
C PRO A 145 -0.81 11.20 -15.63
N ILE A 146 0.03 10.95 -14.62
CA ILE A 146 -0.32 10.27 -13.37
C ILE A 146 -1.41 11.01 -12.57
N GLU A 147 -1.54 12.32 -12.73
CA GLU A 147 -2.55 13.15 -12.11
C GLU A 147 -3.99 12.74 -12.46
N PHE A 148 -4.17 12.01 -13.54
CA PHE A 148 -5.48 11.50 -13.98
C PHE A 148 -5.74 10.05 -13.55
N TYR A 149 -4.86 9.47 -12.74
CA TYR A 149 -4.99 8.08 -12.30
C TYR A 149 -5.57 7.97 -10.91
N GLU A 150 -6.36 6.92 -10.69
CA GLU A 150 -6.94 6.56 -9.40
C GLU A 150 -6.55 5.14 -8.99
N ALA A 151 -6.31 4.96 -7.69
CA ALA A 151 -6.10 3.64 -7.09
C ALA A 151 -7.41 3.14 -6.47
N LYS A 152 -7.92 1.99 -6.94
CA LYS A 152 -9.19 1.39 -6.51
C LYS A 152 -9.04 -0.06 -6.14
N TRP A 153 -9.91 -0.52 -5.26
CA TRP A 153 -10.02 -1.91 -4.79
C TRP A 153 -11.44 -2.40 -5.00
N PHE A 154 -11.57 -3.57 -5.58
CA PHE A 154 -12.85 -4.25 -5.77
C PHE A 154 -12.74 -5.67 -5.24
N SER A 155 -13.82 -6.16 -4.61
CA SER A 155 -13.98 -7.60 -4.44
C SER A 155 -14.31 -8.26 -5.78
N PHE A 156 -14.19 -9.56 -5.89
CA PHE A 156 -14.66 -10.27 -7.10
C PHE A 156 -16.19 -10.25 -7.22
N SER A 157 -16.92 -9.92 -6.15
CA SER A 157 -18.34 -9.54 -6.21
C SER A 157 -18.60 -8.17 -6.86
N ARG A 158 -17.54 -7.45 -7.27
CA ARG A 158 -17.53 -6.11 -7.89
C ARG A 158 -17.87 -4.95 -6.95
N ASP A 159 -17.90 -5.18 -5.66
CA ASP A 159 -18.06 -4.10 -4.68
C ASP A 159 -16.75 -3.36 -4.49
N GLU A 160 -16.80 -2.04 -4.49
CA GLU A 160 -15.65 -1.23 -4.13
C GLU A 160 -15.32 -1.41 -2.64
N LYS A 161 -14.07 -1.66 -2.33
CA LYS A 161 -13.57 -1.89 -0.97
C LYS A 161 -12.51 -0.86 -0.61
N MET A 162 -12.40 -0.56 0.68
CA MET A 162 -11.24 0.19 1.19
C MET A 162 -10.24 -0.80 1.81
N PRO A 163 -8.94 -0.65 1.57
CA PRO A 163 -7.92 -1.59 2.07
C PRO A 163 -8.02 -1.87 3.57
N ARG A 164 -8.32 -0.84 4.37
CA ARG A 164 -8.45 -0.95 5.83
C ARG A 164 -9.54 -1.94 6.29
N PHE A 165 -10.52 -2.23 5.44
CA PHE A 165 -11.60 -3.16 5.73
C PHE A 165 -11.37 -4.57 5.18
N ILE A 166 -10.26 -4.80 4.47
CA ILE A 166 -9.88 -6.14 4.04
C ILE A 166 -9.38 -6.89 5.30
N PRO A 167 -10.05 -8.00 5.68
CA PRO A 167 -9.76 -8.64 6.96
C PRO A 167 -8.47 -9.49 6.95
N ILE A 168 -7.80 -9.60 5.79
CA ILE A 168 -6.50 -10.27 5.68
C ILE A 168 -5.39 -9.28 6.00
N LYS A 169 -4.66 -9.55 7.09
CA LYS A 169 -3.54 -8.71 7.55
C LYS A 169 -2.27 -9.03 6.75
N SER A 170 -1.54 -8.01 6.37
CA SER A 170 -0.23 -8.12 5.71
C SER A 170 0.77 -7.21 6.39
N VAL A 171 1.97 -7.74 6.61
CA VAL A 171 3.14 -6.98 7.08
C VAL A 171 4.31 -7.31 6.19
N MET A 172 5.01 -6.28 5.70
CA MET A 172 6.27 -6.45 4.98
C MET A 172 7.43 -6.25 5.94
N ILE A 173 8.28 -7.28 6.06
CA ILE A 173 9.49 -7.24 6.85
C ILE A 173 10.67 -7.24 5.87
N ASP A 174 11.41 -6.14 5.84
CA ASP A 174 12.62 -6.00 5.02
C ASP A 174 13.80 -5.66 5.94
N SER A 175 14.65 -6.64 6.18
CA SER A 175 15.83 -6.50 7.03
C SER A 175 16.92 -5.59 6.43
N SER A 176 16.86 -5.30 5.13
CA SER A 176 17.83 -4.48 4.42
C SER A 176 17.49 -2.98 4.43
N ASN A 177 16.23 -2.64 4.72
CA ASN A 177 15.74 -1.26 4.62
C ASN A 177 15.33 -0.71 5.99
N TYR A 178 16.04 0.31 6.47
CA TYR A 178 15.75 0.98 7.74
C TYR A 178 14.29 1.46 7.86
N ARG A 179 13.65 1.84 6.76
CA ARG A 179 12.26 2.30 6.76
C ARG A 179 11.23 1.20 7.10
N TYR A 180 11.63 -0.07 6.98
CA TYR A 180 10.77 -1.23 7.28
C TYR A 180 11.11 -1.91 8.61
N GLN A 181 12.08 -1.40 9.38
CA GLN A 181 12.39 -1.93 10.72
C GLN A 181 11.17 -1.89 11.64
N ASN A 182 10.34 -0.87 11.49
CA ASN A 182 9.06 -0.78 12.21
C ASN A 182 8.03 -1.87 11.82
N GLY A 183 8.22 -2.54 10.68
CA GLY A 183 7.35 -3.65 10.26
C GLY A 183 7.42 -4.85 11.20
N SER A 184 8.62 -5.16 11.73
CA SER A 184 8.80 -6.22 12.72
C SER A 184 8.12 -5.85 14.04
N ASP A 185 8.28 -4.60 14.48
CA ASP A 185 7.69 -4.12 15.73
C ASP A 185 6.17 -4.10 15.66
N VAL A 186 5.62 -3.65 14.52
CA VAL A 186 4.17 -3.67 14.26
C VAL A 186 3.65 -5.12 14.22
N TYR A 187 4.39 -6.05 13.62
CA TYR A 187 4.00 -7.46 13.61
C TYR A 187 4.02 -8.07 15.00
N ILE A 188 5.11 -7.87 15.74
CA ILE A 188 5.26 -8.36 17.13
C ILE A 188 4.17 -7.76 18.00
N SER A 189 3.93 -6.45 17.93
CA SER A 189 2.88 -5.79 18.68
C SER A 189 1.49 -6.36 18.40
N ARG A 190 1.19 -6.70 17.13
CA ARG A 190 -0.08 -7.36 16.77
C ARG A 190 -0.19 -8.76 17.34
N VAL A 191 0.86 -9.58 17.16
CA VAL A 191 0.89 -10.94 17.70
C VAL A 191 0.70 -10.89 19.23
N VAL A 192 1.40 -10.00 19.91
CA VAL A 192 1.25 -9.83 21.35
C VAL A 192 -0.18 -9.42 21.72
N LYS A 193 -0.77 -8.45 21.01
CA LYS A 193 -2.15 -8.01 21.26
C LYS A 193 -3.20 -9.11 21.03
N ASP A 194 -2.99 -9.98 20.05
CA ASP A 194 -3.89 -11.11 19.76
C ASP A 194 -3.84 -12.21 20.85
N PHE A 195 -2.81 -12.23 21.70
CA PHE A 195 -2.66 -13.16 22.83
C PHE A 195 -2.96 -12.53 24.19
N LEU A 196 -3.20 -11.21 24.26
CA LEU A 196 -3.50 -10.51 25.49
C LEU A 196 -5.00 -10.54 25.79
N GLU A 197 -5.35 -10.86 27.04
CA GLU A 197 -6.71 -10.68 27.54
C GLU A 197 -7.03 -9.18 27.71
N PRO A 198 -8.32 -8.77 27.68
CA PRO A 198 -8.71 -7.35 27.81
C PRO A 198 -8.17 -6.67 29.08
N GLU A 199 -7.97 -7.43 30.15
CA GLU A 199 -7.40 -6.97 31.42
C GLU A 199 -5.93 -6.61 31.27
N ASP A 200 -5.15 -7.43 30.54
CA ASP A 200 -3.74 -7.20 30.25
C ASP A 200 -3.54 -5.96 29.38
N ILE A 201 -4.38 -5.80 28.36
CA ILE A 201 -4.37 -4.61 27.49
C ILE A 201 -4.60 -3.35 28.33
N THR A 202 -5.56 -3.40 29.25
CA THR A 202 -5.87 -2.27 30.14
C THR A 202 -4.68 -1.95 31.04
N ALA A 203 -4.05 -2.96 31.64
CA ALA A 203 -2.91 -2.79 32.53
C ALA A 203 -1.70 -2.20 31.77
N ILE A 204 -1.38 -2.69 30.57
CA ILE A 204 -0.30 -2.16 29.72
C ILE A 204 -0.59 -0.71 29.32
N THR A 205 -1.84 -0.39 28.93
CA THR A 205 -2.24 0.97 28.56
C THR A 205 -2.10 1.95 29.75
N GLN A 206 -2.45 1.50 30.95
CA GLN A 206 -2.26 2.29 32.18
C GLN A 206 -0.79 2.51 32.49
N ALA A 207 0.04 1.46 32.40
CA ALA A 207 1.49 1.56 32.61
C ALA A 207 2.14 2.54 31.62
N HIS A 208 1.75 2.47 30.34
CA HIS A 208 2.22 3.39 29.30
C HIS A 208 1.81 4.85 29.59
N ARG A 209 0.56 5.09 30.02
CA ARG A 209 0.11 6.42 30.42
C ARG A 209 0.91 6.96 31.61
N ASN A 210 1.13 6.14 32.63
CA ASN A 210 1.92 6.53 33.80
C ASN A 210 3.37 6.90 33.38
N MET A 211 3.96 6.13 32.49
CA MET A 211 5.30 6.42 31.94
C MET A 211 5.32 7.77 31.21
N ILE A 212 4.31 8.09 30.39
CA ILE A 212 4.21 9.38 29.73
C ILE A 212 4.08 10.52 30.74
N ASP A 213 3.26 10.35 31.77
CA ASP A 213 3.06 11.34 32.84
C ASP A 213 4.35 11.56 33.63
N GLU A 214 5.07 10.50 34.00
CA GLU A 214 6.38 10.59 34.65
C GLU A 214 7.41 11.27 33.76
N PHE A 215 7.45 10.94 32.47
CA PHE A 215 8.32 11.59 31.51
C PHE A 215 8.03 13.09 31.41
N ALA A 216 6.77 13.48 31.33
CA ALA A 216 6.37 14.88 31.27
C ALA A 216 6.72 15.66 32.55
N GLN A 217 6.74 14.99 33.71
CA GLN A 217 7.08 15.59 35.01
C GLN A 217 8.56 15.57 35.33
N ASN A 218 9.39 14.89 34.52
CA ASN A 218 10.82 14.80 34.77
C ASN A 218 11.50 16.19 34.69
N GLU A 219 12.28 16.57 35.72
CA GLU A 219 12.91 17.87 35.81
C GLU A 219 13.82 18.20 34.62
N ALA A 220 14.54 17.20 34.09
CA ALA A 220 15.38 17.39 32.91
C ALA A 220 14.55 17.72 31.68
N ILE A 221 13.42 17.05 31.49
CA ILE A 221 12.47 17.28 30.40
C ILE A 221 11.82 18.66 30.53
N GLN A 222 11.42 19.05 31.73
CA GLN A 222 10.87 20.39 32.02
C GLN A 222 11.89 21.49 31.70
N SER A 223 13.14 21.31 32.07
CA SER A 223 14.23 22.25 31.73
C SER A 223 14.45 22.38 30.22
N ILE A 224 14.37 21.26 29.48
CA ILE A 224 14.43 21.26 28.00
C ILE A 224 13.23 22.00 27.42
N TYR A 225 12.02 21.76 27.96
CA TYR A 225 10.79 22.43 27.55
C TYR A 225 10.88 23.95 27.70
N GLU A 226 11.40 24.43 28.83
CA GLU A 226 11.64 25.87 29.10
C GLU A 226 12.61 26.46 28.08
N LYS A 227 13.72 25.76 27.79
CA LYS A 227 14.70 26.20 26.80
C LYS A 227 14.14 26.27 25.38
N ILE A 228 13.35 25.27 24.98
CA ILE A 228 12.68 25.25 23.66
C ILE A 228 11.61 26.34 23.58
N SER A 229 10.84 26.55 24.64
CA SER A 229 9.83 27.60 24.71
C SER A 229 10.45 28.99 24.62
N ALA A 230 11.56 29.21 25.30
CA ALA A 230 12.33 30.46 25.22
C ALA A 230 12.89 30.71 23.81
N ALA A 231 13.41 29.65 23.14
CA ALA A 231 13.91 29.73 21.78
C ALA A 231 12.77 29.96 20.75
N SER A 232 11.60 29.39 20.98
CA SER A 232 10.42 29.52 20.12
C SER A 232 9.88 30.95 20.09
N THR A 233 10.04 31.71 21.16
CA THR A 233 9.66 33.13 21.23
C THR A 233 10.49 33.98 20.27
N VAL A 234 11.73 33.59 19.98
CA VAL A 234 12.61 34.25 19.02
C VAL A 234 12.28 33.88 17.58
N MET A 235 11.76 32.68 17.32
CA MET A 235 11.51 32.14 15.97
C MET A 235 10.07 32.33 15.45
N LYS A 236 9.18 32.99 16.19
CA LYS A 236 7.75 33.17 15.85
C LYS A 236 6.99 31.88 15.51
N GLY A 237 7.40 30.73 16.02
CA GLY A 237 6.76 29.44 15.86
C GLY A 237 6.54 28.72 17.19
N LYS A 238 5.43 27.99 17.35
CA LYS A 238 5.24 27.12 18.53
C LYS A 238 6.01 25.82 18.32
N LEU A 239 7.07 25.60 19.09
CA LEU A 239 7.72 24.30 19.22
C LEU A 239 7.19 23.61 20.48
N SER A 240 6.80 22.35 20.36
CA SER A 240 6.39 21.52 21.50
C SER A 240 7.06 20.17 21.43
N LEU A 241 7.42 19.63 22.59
CA LEU A 241 7.84 18.23 22.75
C LEU A 241 6.64 17.44 23.26
N SER A 242 6.33 16.33 22.62
CA SER A 242 5.36 15.35 23.12
C SER A 242 5.98 13.96 23.07
N ALA A 243 5.66 13.12 24.03
CA ALA A 243 5.90 11.70 23.89
C ALA A 243 4.96 11.15 22.82
N ASP A 244 5.49 10.32 21.92
CA ASP A 244 4.69 9.74 20.84
C ASP A 244 3.54 8.92 21.43
N GLN A 245 2.31 9.21 21.01
CA GLN A 245 1.11 8.59 21.57
C GLN A 245 0.61 7.41 20.75
N GLU A 246 1.35 6.99 19.72
CA GLU A 246 0.97 5.83 18.91
C GLU A 246 1.37 4.51 19.61
N VAL A 247 0.38 3.87 20.23
CA VAL A 247 0.44 2.49 20.74
C VAL A 247 -0.36 1.57 19.83
#